data_8519d38c33bef622b2e21e82e0b81d5a
#
_entry.id   8519d38c33bef622b2e21e82e0b81d5a
#
_cell.length_a   1.000
_cell.length_b   1.000
_cell.length_c   1.000
_cell.angle_alpha   90.00
_cell.angle_beta   90.00
_cell.angle_gamma   90.00
#
_symmetry.space_group_name_H-M   'P 1'
#
loop_
_entity.id
_entity.type
_entity.pdbx_description
1 polymer ?
#
loop_
_entity_poly.entity_id
_entity_poly.type
_entity_poly.pdbx_seq_one_letter_code
_entity_poly.pdbx_strand_id
1 'polypeptide(L)'
;MITDNVEQRSLTWYRNRVGHITGSKVADIMKSGRKKDEVWSDTAKAYLYQIAGERIFNPTFLNDDDIFQDYINQTSFTTKAMQWGADMEEDAKSCFVKLNEGIEISDLSSCKHDTIPYFAASPDGAIYGRDGGDIKIIEVKCPNINTYMKYRTLIHDAASLKEVEPKYYWQMMAEMSCTGANGGIFIVYCPWLSKPIYWAEIERVEDDITLMEERVILANKFIDEIINK
;
A
#
# COMPACT_ATOMS: atom_id res chain seq x y z
N MET A 1 -6.75 -14.77 5.08
CA MET A 1 -6.87 -13.30 4.78
C MET A 1 -8.06 -12.73 5.51
N ILE A 2 -7.87 -11.73 6.37
CA ILE A 2 -8.93 -11.01 7.10
C ILE A 2 -9.15 -9.70 6.35
N THR A 3 -10.30 -9.59 5.66
CA THR A 3 -10.70 -8.37 4.95
C THR A 3 -11.85 -7.71 5.71
N ASP A 4 -11.78 -6.43 5.91
CA ASP A 4 -12.81 -5.66 6.64
C ASP A 4 -13.94 -5.17 5.74
N ASN A 5 -14.15 -5.60 4.60
CA ASN A 5 -15.25 -5.26 3.64
C ASN A 5 -15.78 -3.80 3.75
N VAL A 6 -14.87 -2.86 3.91
CA VAL A 6 -15.13 -1.43 4.19
C VAL A 6 -14.65 -0.62 2.99
N GLU A 7 -15.46 0.33 2.55
CA GLU A 7 -15.12 1.25 1.46
C GLU A 7 -13.81 2.01 1.77
N GLN A 8 -12.86 1.95 0.85
CA GLN A 8 -11.58 2.66 0.99
C GLN A 8 -11.81 4.17 1.16
N ARG A 9 -10.99 4.79 2.02
CA ARG A 9 -11.06 6.23 2.35
C ARG A 9 -12.28 6.65 3.15
N SER A 10 -13.17 5.73 3.58
CA SER A 10 -14.20 6.02 4.58
C SER A 10 -13.58 6.20 5.98
N LEU A 11 -14.30 6.83 6.91
CA LEU A 11 -13.85 6.96 8.31
C LEU A 11 -13.55 5.61 8.95
N THR A 12 -14.38 4.62 8.68
CA THR A 12 -14.17 3.25 9.17
C THR A 12 -12.89 2.64 8.62
N TRP A 13 -12.60 2.87 7.34
CA TRP A 13 -11.35 2.42 6.73
C TRP A 13 -10.11 3.06 7.39
N TYR A 14 -10.18 4.37 7.69
CA TYR A 14 -9.09 5.05 8.41
C TYR A 14 -8.94 4.50 9.82
N ARG A 15 -10.06 4.28 10.56
CA ARG A 15 -10.02 3.70 11.92
C ARG A 15 -9.38 2.32 11.95
N ASN A 16 -9.70 1.47 10.99
CA ASN A 16 -9.13 0.12 10.89
C ASN A 16 -7.61 0.13 10.64
N ARG A 17 -7.05 1.27 10.23
CA ARG A 17 -5.63 1.47 9.94
C ARG A 17 -4.86 2.18 11.05
N VAL A 18 -5.56 2.81 12.01
CA VAL A 18 -4.92 3.50 13.14
C VAL A 18 -4.01 2.52 13.90
N GLY A 19 -2.77 2.93 14.14
CA GLY A 19 -1.77 2.14 14.83
C GLY A 19 -1.17 0.98 14.02
N HIS A 20 -1.54 0.82 12.74
CA HIS A 20 -0.99 -0.20 11.85
C HIS A 20 0.15 0.35 11.00
N ILE A 21 1.20 -0.46 10.83
CA ILE A 21 2.16 -0.25 9.74
C ILE A 21 1.45 -0.64 8.44
N THR A 22 1.41 0.28 7.48
CA THR A 22 0.63 0.11 6.26
C THR A 22 1.50 -0.11 5.04
N GLY A 23 1.04 -0.90 4.06
CA GLY A 23 1.78 -1.24 2.85
C GLY A 23 2.36 -0.03 2.13
N SER A 24 1.60 1.06 1.99
CA SER A 24 2.07 2.31 1.34
C SER A 24 3.21 3.03 2.09
N LYS A 25 3.49 2.64 3.35
CA LYS A 25 4.53 3.21 4.21
C LYS A 25 5.69 2.26 4.50
N VAL A 26 5.59 1.00 4.10
CA VAL A 26 6.65 0.00 4.31
C VAL A 26 7.99 0.47 3.75
N ALA A 27 8.01 1.10 2.58
CA ALA A 27 9.25 1.61 1.98
C ALA A 27 10.02 2.58 2.90
N ASP A 28 9.34 3.31 3.78
CA ASP A 28 9.98 4.23 4.72
C ASP A 28 10.74 3.46 5.81
N ILE A 29 10.20 2.33 6.29
CA ILE A 29 10.86 1.49 7.30
C ILE A 29 11.92 0.55 6.71
N MET A 30 11.94 0.32 5.40
CA MET A 30 13.00 -0.43 4.71
C MET A 30 14.32 0.37 4.62
N LYS A 31 14.28 1.68 4.83
CA LYS A 31 15.47 2.54 4.80
C LYS A 31 16.17 2.54 6.16
N SER A 32 17.46 2.17 6.17
CA SER A 32 18.34 2.32 7.34
C SER A 32 18.76 3.77 7.55
N GLY A 33 19.22 4.09 8.77
CA GLY A 33 19.84 5.38 9.07
C GLY A 33 21.15 5.59 8.32
N ARG A 34 21.67 6.82 8.38
CA ARG A 34 22.92 7.19 7.67
C ARG A 34 24.16 6.64 8.35
N LYS A 35 24.12 6.44 9.67
CA LYS A 35 25.25 5.87 10.43
C LYS A 35 25.13 4.35 10.44
N LYS A 36 26.28 3.69 10.50
CA LYS A 36 26.38 2.22 10.41
C LYS A 36 25.53 1.48 11.45
N ASP A 37 25.33 2.09 12.62
CA ASP A 37 24.58 1.48 13.74
C ASP A 37 23.13 2.00 13.86
N GLU A 38 22.70 2.86 12.94
CA GLU A 38 21.33 3.38 12.93
C GLU A 38 20.39 2.45 12.16
N VAL A 39 19.58 1.69 12.90
CA VAL A 39 18.59 0.77 12.34
C VAL A 39 17.54 1.54 11.52
N TRP A 40 17.09 2.70 12.00
CA TRP A 40 16.00 3.47 11.41
C TRP A 40 16.49 4.81 10.87
N SER A 41 16.09 5.16 9.65
CA SER A 41 16.25 6.51 9.12
C SER A 41 15.37 7.51 9.90
N ASP A 42 15.64 8.81 9.77
CA ASP A 42 14.82 9.84 10.42
C ASP A 42 13.36 9.80 9.93
N THR A 43 13.15 9.51 8.64
CA THR A 43 11.80 9.31 8.07
C THR A 43 11.10 8.11 8.70
N ALA A 44 11.81 6.98 8.86
CA ALA A 44 11.28 5.79 9.52
C ALA A 44 10.92 6.10 10.98
N LYS A 45 11.83 6.77 11.74
CA LYS A 45 11.56 7.15 13.14
C LYS A 45 10.33 8.03 13.28
N ALA A 46 10.19 9.05 12.42
CA ALA A 46 9.02 9.93 12.44
C ALA A 46 7.72 9.15 12.23
N TYR A 47 7.70 8.24 11.27
CA TYR A 47 6.55 7.37 11.03
C TYR A 47 6.27 6.43 12.22
N LEU A 48 7.29 5.79 12.80
CA LEU A 48 7.12 4.89 13.94
C LEU A 48 6.66 5.62 15.21
N TYR A 49 7.08 6.87 15.43
CA TYR A 49 6.54 7.71 16.52
C TYR A 49 5.06 8.05 16.30
N GLN A 50 4.65 8.33 15.07
CA GLN A 50 3.23 8.53 14.75
C GLN A 50 2.43 7.27 15.09
N ILE A 51 2.85 6.10 14.63
CA ILE A 51 2.19 4.81 14.91
C ILE A 51 2.14 4.52 16.42
N ALA A 52 3.21 4.82 17.16
CA ALA A 52 3.23 4.67 18.62
C ALA A 52 2.14 5.54 19.29
N GLY A 53 2.02 6.80 18.88
CA GLY A 53 0.95 7.69 19.34
C GLY A 53 -0.45 7.19 18.98
N GLU A 54 -0.62 6.68 17.77
CA GLU A 54 -1.89 6.11 17.31
C GLU A 54 -2.30 4.86 18.12
N ARG A 55 -1.35 4.02 18.57
CA ARG A 55 -1.66 2.84 19.40
C ARG A 55 -2.12 3.17 20.81
N ILE A 56 -1.78 4.34 21.32
CA ILE A 56 -2.25 4.83 22.62
C ILE A 56 -3.32 5.92 22.49
N PHE A 57 -3.92 6.04 21.30
CA PHE A 57 -4.98 7.01 21.04
C PHE A 57 -6.16 6.78 21.99
N ASN A 58 -6.72 7.87 22.51
CA ASN A 58 -7.86 7.77 23.44
C ASN A 58 -9.07 7.09 22.74
N PRO A 59 -9.55 5.96 23.24
CA PRO A 59 -10.67 5.24 22.61
C PRO A 59 -11.95 6.09 22.48
N THR A 60 -12.20 7.03 23.38
CA THR A 60 -13.36 7.93 23.30
C THR A 60 -13.26 8.82 22.06
N PHE A 61 -12.07 9.36 21.75
CA PHE A 61 -11.85 10.19 20.57
C PHE A 61 -11.82 9.37 19.29
N LEU A 62 -11.27 8.18 19.35
CA LEU A 62 -11.26 7.27 18.20
C LEU A 62 -12.68 6.88 17.75
N ASN A 63 -13.63 6.77 18.69
CA ASN A 63 -15.01 6.39 18.41
C ASN A 63 -15.95 7.57 18.13
N ASP A 64 -15.50 8.81 18.30
CA ASP A 64 -16.24 10.02 17.96
C ASP A 64 -15.92 10.41 16.51
N ASP A 65 -16.94 10.45 15.66
CA ASP A 65 -16.77 10.71 14.22
C ASP A 65 -16.22 12.09 13.93
N ASP A 66 -16.68 13.13 14.64
CA ASP A 66 -16.25 14.51 14.39
C ASP A 66 -14.79 14.71 14.82
N ILE A 67 -14.43 14.24 16.03
CA ILE A 67 -13.06 14.33 16.55
C ILE A 67 -12.10 13.50 15.68
N PHE A 68 -12.53 12.30 15.27
CA PHE A 68 -11.69 11.46 14.43
C PHE A 68 -11.51 12.04 13.01
N GLN A 69 -12.56 12.67 12.45
CA GLN A 69 -12.45 13.38 11.17
C GLN A 69 -11.46 14.55 11.28
N ASP A 70 -11.48 15.30 12.38
CA ASP A 70 -10.51 16.39 12.62
C ASP A 70 -9.08 15.85 12.71
N TYR A 71 -8.88 14.70 13.39
CA TYR A 71 -7.58 14.03 13.42
C TYR A 71 -7.10 13.65 12.02
N ILE A 72 -7.97 13.04 11.20
CA ILE A 72 -7.63 12.68 9.82
C ILE A 72 -7.28 13.93 9.01
N ASN A 73 -8.05 15.00 9.12
CA ASN A 73 -7.79 16.26 8.40
C ASN A 73 -6.45 16.91 8.78
N GLN A 74 -6.00 16.74 10.02
CA GLN A 74 -4.71 17.26 10.49
C GLN A 74 -3.53 16.38 10.12
N THR A 75 -3.73 15.06 10.03
CA THR A 75 -2.64 14.09 9.83
C THR A 75 -2.53 13.58 8.40
N SER A 76 -3.62 13.58 7.63
CA SER A 76 -3.61 13.18 6.23
C SER A 76 -3.41 14.38 5.32
N PHE A 77 -2.31 14.33 4.56
CA PHE A 77 -2.01 15.35 3.56
C PHE A 77 -2.42 14.84 2.18
N THR A 78 -3.49 15.40 1.61
CA THR A 78 -3.94 15.07 0.26
C THR A 78 -3.44 16.12 -0.74
N THR A 79 -2.62 15.72 -1.69
CA THR A 79 -2.20 16.58 -2.81
C THR A 79 -3.22 16.50 -3.96
N LYS A 80 -3.20 17.50 -4.86
CA LYS A 80 -3.96 17.44 -6.11
C LYS A 80 -3.65 16.18 -6.93
N ALA A 81 -2.40 15.73 -6.91
CA ALA A 81 -1.99 14.50 -7.61
C ALA A 81 -2.59 13.24 -6.95
N MET A 82 -2.69 13.20 -5.63
CA MET A 82 -3.34 12.09 -4.91
C MET A 82 -4.85 12.07 -5.16
N GLN A 83 -5.50 13.25 -5.15
CA GLN A 83 -6.91 13.34 -5.50
C GLN A 83 -7.16 12.90 -6.95
N TRP A 84 -6.35 13.39 -7.89
CA TRP A 84 -6.40 12.95 -9.28
C TRP A 84 -6.25 11.42 -9.42
N GLY A 85 -5.29 10.82 -8.69
CA GLY A 85 -5.11 9.37 -8.66
C GLY A 85 -6.38 8.65 -8.23
N ALA A 86 -7.00 9.13 -7.15
CA ALA A 86 -8.26 8.59 -6.64
C ALA A 86 -9.41 8.69 -7.64
N ASP A 87 -9.55 9.86 -8.30
CA ASP A 87 -10.63 10.11 -9.27
C ASP A 87 -10.49 9.23 -10.53
N MET A 88 -9.26 8.86 -10.91
CA MET A 88 -8.96 8.11 -12.14
C MET A 88 -8.79 6.60 -11.94
N GLU A 89 -8.82 6.11 -10.71
CA GLU A 89 -8.56 4.71 -10.38
C GLU A 89 -9.57 3.76 -11.04
N GLU A 90 -10.87 4.07 -10.95
CA GLU A 90 -11.93 3.27 -11.56
C GLU A 90 -11.90 3.28 -13.09
N ASP A 91 -11.54 4.41 -13.71
CA ASP A 91 -11.35 4.50 -15.15
C ASP A 91 -10.17 3.63 -15.61
N ALA A 92 -9.09 3.60 -14.84
CA ALA A 92 -7.93 2.74 -15.10
C ALA A 92 -8.29 1.26 -15.02
N LYS A 93 -8.98 0.82 -13.96
CA LYS A 93 -9.47 -0.57 -13.79
C LYS A 93 -10.40 -0.95 -14.93
N SER A 94 -11.37 -0.10 -15.26
CA SER A 94 -12.30 -0.33 -16.37
C SER A 94 -11.58 -0.43 -17.72
N CYS A 95 -10.57 0.40 -17.95
CA CYS A 95 -9.76 0.36 -19.17
C CYS A 95 -8.97 -0.95 -19.24
N PHE A 96 -8.38 -1.41 -18.14
CA PHE A 96 -7.65 -2.66 -18.06
C PHE A 96 -8.56 -3.86 -18.36
N VAL A 97 -9.73 -3.95 -17.74
CA VAL A 97 -10.70 -5.03 -17.94
C VAL A 97 -11.18 -5.11 -19.40
N LYS A 98 -11.44 -3.95 -20.03
CA LYS A 98 -11.86 -3.91 -21.45
C LYS A 98 -10.80 -4.45 -22.41
N LEU A 99 -9.53 -4.36 -22.06
CA LEU A 99 -8.42 -4.85 -22.90
C LEU A 99 -8.04 -6.31 -22.58
N ASN A 100 -8.55 -6.87 -21.51
CA ASN A 100 -8.26 -8.22 -21.04
C ASN A 100 -9.57 -8.99 -20.84
N GLU A 101 -10.15 -9.48 -21.92
CA GLU A 101 -11.44 -10.20 -21.90
C GLU A 101 -11.44 -11.37 -20.91
N GLY A 102 -12.50 -11.45 -20.13
CA GLY A 102 -12.70 -12.51 -19.14
C GLY A 102 -11.99 -12.28 -17.79
N ILE A 103 -11.35 -11.11 -17.60
CA ILE A 103 -10.83 -10.67 -16.31
C ILE A 103 -11.89 -9.86 -15.60
N GLU A 104 -12.03 -10.12 -14.30
CA GLU A 104 -12.85 -9.36 -13.37
C GLU A 104 -11.98 -8.92 -12.20
N ILE A 105 -12.05 -7.63 -11.85
CA ILE A 105 -11.34 -7.06 -10.69
C ILE A 105 -12.35 -7.00 -9.54
N SER A 106 -12.02 -7.64 -8.44
CA SER A 106 -12.76 -7.55 -7.19
C SER A 106 -12.14 -6.45 -6.31
N ASP A 107 -12.95 -5.60 -5.72
CA ASP A 107 -12.47 -4.63 -4.76
C ASP A 107 -11.97 -5.32 -3.49
N LEU A 108 -10.85 -4.83 -2.98
CA LEU A 108 -10.32 -5.24 -1.69
C LEU A 108 -10.27 -4.03 -0.76
N SER A 109 -10.68 -4.25 0.48
CA SER A 109 -10.49 -3.25 1.52
C SER A 109 -9.16 -3.44 2.25
N SER A 110 -9.07 -3.11 3.53
CA SER A 110 -7.85 -3.32 4.30
C SER A 110 -7.67 -4.80 4.63
N CYS A 111 -6.56 -5.37 4.20
CA CYS A 111 -6.14 -6.74 4.47
C CYS A 111 -5.11 -6.74 5.59
N LYS A 112 -5.45 -7.34 6.74
CA LYS A 112 -4.51 -7.52 7.86
C LYS A 112 -3.67 -8.76 7.62
N HIS A 113 -2.39 -8.67 7.98
CA HIS A 113 -1.49 -9.82 7.91
C HIS A 113 -1.91 -10.90 8.92
N ASP A 114 -1.89 -12.17 8.51
CA ASP A 114 -2.44 -13.26 9.32
C ASP A 114 -1.67 -13.50 10.63
N THR A 115 -0.36 -13.29 10.63
CA THR A 115 0.52 -13.61 11.78
C THR A 115 1.28 -12.43 12.37
N ILE A 116 1.47 -11.36 11.61
CA ILE A 116 2.17 -10.15 12.07
C ILE A 116 1.15 -9.13 12.56
N PRO A 117 1.07 -8.86 13.87
CA PRO A 117 0.11 -7.89 14.40
C PRO A 117 0.41 -6.48 13.91
N TYR A 118 -0.61 -5.66 13.80
CA TYR A 118 -0.50 -4.26 13.38
C TYR A 118 0.20 -4.06 12.03
N PHE A 119 0.07 -5.02 11.14
CA PHE A 119 0.51 -4.90 9.75
C PHE A 119 -0.68 -5.11 8.82
N ALA A 120 -0.90 -4.17 7.91
CA ALA A 120 -2.01 -4.19 6.97
C ALA A 120 -1.66 -3.52 5.65
N ALA A 121 -2.30 -3.97 4.57
CA ALA A 121 -2.19 -3.36 3.27
C ALA A 121 -3.58 -3.26 2.61
N SER A 122 -3.74 -2.36 1.66
CA SER A 122 -5.00 -2.15 0.94
C SER A 122 -4.68 -2.03 -0.55
N PRO A 123 -4.66 -3.16 -1.27
CA PRO A 123 -4.56 -3.14 -2.72
C PRO A 123 -5.74 -2.42 -3.36
N ASP A 124 -5.55 -1.86 -4.55
CA ASP A 124 -6.63 -1.21 -5.30
C ASP A 124 -7.62 -2.22 -5.89
N GLY A 125 -7.32 -3.53 -5.81
CA GLY A 125 -8.20 -4.64 -6.18
C GLY A 125 -7.45 -5.96 -6.24
N ALA A 126 -8.16 -7.02 -6.61
CA ALA A 126 -7.59 -8.34 -6.89
C ALA A 126 -8.29 -9.04 -8.06
N ILE A 127 -7.53 -9.90 -8.73
CA ILE A 127 -8.02 -10.85 -9.73
C ILE A 127 -7.86 -12.24 -9.14
N TYR A 128 -8.93 -13.02 -9.18
CA TYR A 128 -8.94 -14.41 -8.74
C TYR A 128 -8.88 -15.34 -9.95
N GLY A 129 -7.98 -16.32 -9.90
CA GLY A 129 -7.96 -17.40 -10.87
C GLY A 129 -9.27 -18.21 -10.84
N ARG A 130 -9.58 -18.90 -11.96
CA ARG A 130 -10.84 -19.66 -12.10
C ARG A 130 -11.06 -20.70 -11.01
N ASP A 131 -9.98 -21.21 -10.45
CA ASP A 131 -10.01 -22.25 -9.40
C ASP A 131 -9.99 -21.62 -7.98
N GLY A 132 -9.95 -20.28 -7.88
CA GLY A 132 -9.85 -19.55 -6.61
C GLY A 132 -8.48 -19.66 -5.91
N GLY A 133 -7.53 -20.41 -6.47
CA GLY A 133 -6.21 -20.65 -5.86
C GLY A 133 -5.12 -19.66 -6.26
N ASP A 134 -5.28 -18.99 -7.39
CA ASP A 134 -4.34 -17.97 -7.86
C ASP A 134 -4.93 -16.57 -7.63
N ILE A 135 -4.20 -15.74 -6.91
CA ILE A 135 -4.63 -14.36 -6.59
C ILE A 135 -3.54 -13.41 -7.09
N LYS A 136 -3.92 -12.43 -7.90
CA LYS A 136 -3.06 -11.30 -8.28
C LYS A 136 -3.65 -10.02 -7.72
N ILE A 137 -2.88 -9.28 -6.92
CA ILE A 137 -3.29 -7.94 -6.47
C ILE A 137 -3.18 -6.94 -7.62
N ILE A 138 -3.96 -5.87 -7.54
CA ILE A 138 -3.91 -4.73 -8.45
C ILE A 138 -3.42 -3.51 -7.69
N GLU A 139 -2.44 -2.82 -8.28
CA GLU A 139 -1.98 -1.51 -7.82
C GLU A 139 -2.03 -0.53 -8.98
N VAL A 140 -2.81 0.55 -8.85
CA VAL A 140 -3.07 1.54 -9.90
C VAL A 140 -2.31 2.84 -9.61
N LYS A 141 -1.65 3.38 -10.62
CA LYS A 141 -1.05 4.71 -10.57
C LYS A 141 -1.51 5.55 -11.76
N CYS A 142 -1.99 6.76 -11.47
CA CYS A 142 -2.44 7.72 -12.48
C CYS A 142 -1.52 8.95 -12.48
N PRO A 143 -0.27 8.82 -12.96
CA PRO A 143 0.71 9.88 -12.93
C PRO A 143 0.51 10.90 -14.06
N ASN A 144 1.28 11.99 -14.03
CA ASN A 144 1.42 12.89 -15.17
C ASN A 144 2.10 12.18 -16.37
N ILE A 145 2.03 12.81 -17.55
CA ILE A 145 2.54 12.26 -18.82
C ILE A 145 4.02 11.86 -18.73
N ASN A 146 4.88 12.68 -18.13
CA ASN A 146 6.31 12.39 -18.05
C ASN A 146 6.58 11.13 -17.21
N THR A 147 5.92 11.02 -16.08
CA THR A 147 6.04 9.85 -15.18
C THR A 147 5.42 8.60 -15.82
N TYR A 148 4.28 8.74 -16.52
CA TYR A 148 3.70 7.64 -17.29
C TYR A 148 4.69 7.08 -18.32
N MET A 149 5.33 7.99 -19.11
CA MET A 149 6.31 7.57 -20.12
C MET A 149 7.55 6.92 -19.48
N LYS A 150 8.02 7.45 -18.34
CA LYS A 150 9.11 6.82 -17.56
C LYS A 150 8.74 5.39 -17.15
N TYR A 151 7.57 5.20 -16.53
CA TYR A 151 7.15 3.90 -16.04
C TYR A 151 6.95 2.89 -17.17
N ARG A 152 6.24 3.30 -18.22
CA ARG A 152 6.03 2.46 -19.41
C ARG A 152 7.33 2.01 -20.07
N THR A 153 8.39 2.82 -19.99
CA THR A 153 9.68 2.53 -20.64
C THR A 153 10.59 1.68 -19.76
N LEU A 154 10.51 1.83 -18.44
CA LEU A 154 11.52 1.30 -17.53
C LEU A 154 11.00 0.20 -16.60
N ILE A 155 9.68 0.05 -16.40
CA ILE A 155 9.10 -0.94 -15.48
C ILE A 155 8.47 -2.05 -16.30
N HIS A 156 8.96 -3.28 -16.14
CA HIS A 156 8.49 -4.45 -16.89
C HIS A 156 8.24 -5.67 -15.99
N ASP A 157 8.83 -5.68 -14.79
CA ASP A 157 8.82 -6.77 -13.82
C ASP A 157 9.12 -6.25 -12.40
N ALA A 158 9.19 -7.15 -11.43
CA ALA A 158 9.49 -6.81 -10.04
C ALA A 158 10.87 -6.15 -9.86
N ALA A 159 11.89 -6.62 -10.58
CA ALA A 159 13.25 -6.09 -10.47
C ALA A 159 13.35 -4.64 -10.95
N SER A 160 12.78 -4.35 -12.10
CA SER A 160 12.73 -2.99 -12.67
C SER A 160 11.85 -2.05 -11.85
N LEU A 161 10.73 -2.53 -11.29
CA LEU A 161 9.90 -1.74 -10.36
C LEU A 161 10.69 -1.39 -9.09
N LYS A 162 11.46 -2.35 -8.54
CA LYS A 162 12.31 -2.13 -7.37
C LYS A 162 13.38 -1.07 -7.62
N GLU A 163 13.97 -1.04 -8.82
CA GLU A 163 14.99 -0.06 -9.21
C GLU A 163 14.38 1.32 -9.47
N VAL A 164 13.28 1.40 -10.25
CA VAL A 164 12.70 2.65 -10.75
C VAL A 164 11.85 3.36 -9.69
N GLU A 165 11.06 2.60 -8.94
CA GLU A 165 10.14 3.10 -7.90
C GLU A 165 10.08 2.14 -6.68
N PRO A 166 11.12 2.10 -5.85
CA PRO A 166 11.20 1.22 -4.69
C PRO A 166 9.99 1.33 -3.75
N LYS A 167 9.37 2.52 -3.70
CA LYS A 167 8.18 2.77 -2.88
C LYS A 167 7.01 1.87 -3.29
N TYR A 168 6.71 1.80 -4.57
CA TYR A 168 5.62 0.97 -5.08
C TYR A 168 5.97 -0.51 -5.07
N TYR A 169 7.24 -0.83 -5.29
CA TYR A 169 7.71 -2.20 -5.14
C TYR A 169 7.43 -2.75 -3.73
N TRP A 170 7.89 -2.06 -2.68
CA TRP A 170 7.67 -2.49 -1.31
C TRP A 170 6.18 -2.45 -0.90
N GLN A 171 5.40 -1.53 -1.45
CA GLN A 171 3.96 -1.50 -1.27
C GLN A 171 3.33 -2.79 -1.81
N MET A 172 3.63 -3.18 -3.05
CA MET A 172 3.09 -4.40 -3.66
C MET A 172 3.57 -5.67 -2.95
N MET A 173 4.83 -5.72 -2.48
CA MET A 173 5.30 -6.84 -1.66
C MET A 173 4.50 -6.95 -0.34
N ALA A 174 4.19 -5.83 0.31
CA ALA A 174 3.35 -5.80 1.51
C ALA A 174 1.90 -6.24 1.23
N GLU A 175 1.35 -5.84 0.11
CA GLU A 175 0.02 -6.24 -0.33
C GLU A 175 -0.04 -7.75 -0.60
N MET A 176 0.94 -8.30 -1.31
CA MET A 176 1.04 -9.74 -1.53
C MET A 176 1.25 -10.52 -0.23
N SER A 177 2.02 -9.98 0.72
CA SER A 177 2.22 -10.58 2.05
C SER A 177 0.89 -10.63 2.83
N CYS A 178 0.18 -9.51 2.92
CA CYS A 178 -1.08 -9.42 3.66
C CYS A 178 -2.24 -10.20 3.03
N THR A 179 -2.23 -10.38 1.71
CA THR A 179 -3.31 -11.07 0.98
C THR A 179 -3.03 -12.53 0.70
N GLY A 180 -1.78 -12.95 0.75
CA GLY A 180 -1.34 -14.26 0.27
C GLY A 180 -1.35 -14.37 -1.27
N ALA A 181 -1.39 -13.26 -1.99
CA ALA A 181 -1.39 -13.25 -3.45
C ALA A 181 -0.07 -13.77 -4.04
N ASN A 182 -0.16 -14.47 -5.16
CA ASN A 182 0.97 -15.12 -5.85
C ASN A 182 1.75 -14.13 -6.74
N GLY A 183 1.18 -12.95 -6.99
CA GLY A 183 1.76 -11.90 -7.81
C GLY A 183 0.87 -10.67 -7.82
N GLY A 184 1.20 -9.70 -8.66
CA GLY A 184 0.41 -8.50 -8.82
C GLY A 184 0.50 -7.91 -10.22
N ILE A 185 -0.37 -6.95 -10.49
CA ILE A 185 -0.39 -6.17 -11.72
C ILE A 185 -0.25 -4.71 -11.35
N PHE A 186 0.84 -4.10 -11.80
CA PHE A 186 1.09 -2.68 -11.66
C PHE A 186 0.51 -1.96 -12.86
N ILE A 187 -0.59 -1.23 -12.70
CA ILE A 187 -1.31 -0.51 -13.74
C ILE A 187 -0.91 0.96 -13.71
N VAL A 188 -0.55 1.50 -14.85
CA VAL A 188 -0.25 2.93 -15.03
C VAL A 188 -1.22 3.52 -16.04
N TYR A 189 -1.97 4.55 -15.65
CA TYR A 189 -3.01 5.15 -16.46
C TYR A 189 -2.83 6.66 -16.62
N CYS A 190 -2.97 7.15 -17.87
CA CYS A 190 -2.94 8.57 -18.21
C CYS A 190 -3.92 8.85 -19.35
N PRO A 191 -5.12 9.36 -19.07
CA PRO A 191 -6.22 9.47 -20.04
C PRO A 191 -5.93 10.39 -21.24
N TRP A 192 -4.94 11.26 -21.11
CA TRP A 192 -4.57 12.23 -22.16
C TRP A 192 -3.85 11.61 -23.37
N LEU A 193 -3.47 10.34 -23.29
CA LEU A 193 -2.67 9.67 -24.32
C LEU A 193 -3.53 8.79 -25.21
N SER A 194 -3.16 8.64 -26.48
CA SER A 194 -3.81 7.72 -27.42
C SER A 194 -3.71 6.25 -27.00
N LYS A 195 -2.70 5.89 -26.21
CA LYS A 195 -2.56 4.63 -25.49
C LYS A 195 -2.51 4.96 -24.00
N PRO A 196 -3.68 5.09 -23.34
CA PRO A 196 -3.77 5.67 -22.02
C PRO A 196 -3.33 4.75 -20.89
N ILE A 197 -3.17 3.45 -21.16
CA ILE A 197 -2.87 2.44 -20.16
C ILE A 197 -1.63 1.64 -20.52
N TYR A 198 -0.86 1.30 -19.50
CA TYR A 198 0.25 0.37 -19.51
C TYR A 198 0.17 -0.46 -18.23
N TRP A 199 0.60 -1.72 -18.26
CA TRP A 199 0.73 -2.55 -17.06
C TRP A 199 1.94 -3.48 -17.16
N ALA A 200 2.44 -3.86 -15.99
CA ALA A 200 3.47 -4.87 -15.82
C ALA A 200 3.00 -5.91 -14.80
N GLU A 201 3.28 -7.18 -15.08
CA GLU A 201 3.13 -8.25 -14.10
C GLU A 201 4.30 -8.21 -13.13
N ILE A 202 4.00 -8.24 -11.82
CA ILE A 202 4.99 -8.14 -10.75
C ILE A 202 4.98 -9.46 -9.99
N GLU A 203 6.09 -10.16 -10.06
CA GLU A 203 6.27 -11.43 -9.38
C GLU A 203 6.36 -11.22 -7.87
N ARG A 204 5.84 -12.16 -7.12
CA ARG A 204 6.04 -12.26 -5.68
C ARG A 204 7.49 -12.70 -5.40
N VAL A 205 8.25 -11.90 -4.67
CA VAL A 205 9.66 -12.19 -4.33
C VAL A 205 9.76 -12.56 -2.85
N GLU A 206 9.83 -13.86 -2.56
CA GLU A 206 9.74 -14.38 -1.19
C GLU A 206 10.87 -13.91 -0.28
N ASP A 207 12.10 -13.83 -0.78
CA ASP A 207 13.24 -13.34 0.00
C ASP A 207 13.04 -11.88 0.44
N ASP A 208 12.50 -11.03 -0.44
CA ASP A 208 12.22 -9.64 -0.14
C ASP A 208 11.00 -9.51 0.81
N ILE A 209 10.00 -10.35 0.65
CA ILE A 209 8.85 -10.39 1.57
C ILE A 209 9.32 -10.80 2.98
N THR A 210 10.13 -11.83 3.09
CA THR A 210 10.71 -12.27 4.36
C THR A 210 11.51 -11.13 5.02
N LEU A 211 12.39 -10.48 4.28
CA LEU A 211 13.16 -9.32 4.76
C LEU A 211 12.25 -8.17 5.24
N MET A 212 11.20 -7.89 4.50
CA MET A 212 10.23 -6.84 4.82
C MET A 212 9.45 -7.20 6.09
N GLU A 213 8.98 -8.45 6.22
CA GLU A 213 8.25 -8.92 7.39
C GLU A 213 9.10 -8.88 8.66
N GLU A 214 10.37 -9.31 8.59
CA GLU A 214 11.33 -9.15 9.68
C GLU A 214 11.49 -7.68 10.08
N ARG A 215 11.52 -6.78 9.11
CA ARG A 215 11.61 -5.35 9.34
C ARG A 215 10.36 -4.78 10.01
N VAL A 216 9.16 -5.24 9.62
CA VAL A 216 7.88 -4.88 10.27
C VAL A 216 7.84 -5.40 11.72
N ILE A 217 8.27 -6.63 11.96
CA ILE A 217 8.35 -7.20 13.32
C ILE A 217 9.30 -6.37 14.21
N LEU A 218 10.46 -5.98 13.67
CA LEU A 218 11.40 -5.13 14.38
C LEU A 218 10.82 -3.73 14.67
N ALA A 219 10.06 -3.17 13.73
CA ALA A 219 9.36 -1.90 13.89
C ALA A 219 8.30 -1.98 14.99
N ASN A 220 7.53 -3.06 15.05
CA ASN A 220 6.56 -3.29 16.12
C ASN A 220 7.25 -3.31 17.51
N LYS A 221 8.38 -4.01 17.65
CA LYS A 221 9.16 -4.02 18.90
C LYS A 221 9.63 -2.61 19.29
N PHE A 222 10.13 -1.85 18.34
CA PHE A 222 10.55 -0.47 18.59
C PHE A 222 9.40 0.43 19.03
N ILE A 223 8.21 0.26 18.44
CA ILE A 223 6.99 0.98 18.84
C ILE A 223 6.60 0.61 20.28
N ASP A 224 6.62 -0.68 20.63
CA ASP A 224 6.30 -1.15 21.97
C ASP A 224 7.27 -0.60 23.03
N GLU A 225 8.56 -0.48 22.70
CA GLU A 225 9.56 0.17 23.56
C GLU A 225 9.27 1.66 23.79
N ILE A 226 8.71 2.37 22.79
CA ILE A 226 8.31 3.78 22.94
C ILE A 226 7.11 3.92 23.86
N ILE A 227 6.11 3.07 23.68
CA ILE A 227 4.85 3.13 24.43
C ILE A 227 5.06 2.77 25.91
N ASN A 228 6.00 1.89 26.22
CA ASN A 228 6.25 1.40 27.59
C ASN A 228 7.30 2.21 28.36
N LYS A 229 7.79 3.33 27.85
CA LYS A 229 8.67 4.27 28.56
C LYS A 229 7.90 5.26 29.40
#